data_6aca38f29449880f2f45374b8db8d1d4
#
_entry.id   6aca38f29449880f2f45374b8db8d1d4
#
_cell.length_a   1.000
_cell.length_b   1.000
_cell.length_c   1.000
_cell.angle_alpha   90.00
_cell.angle_beta   90.00
_cell.angle_gamma   90.00
#
_symmetry.space_group_name_H-M   'P 1'
#
loop_
_entity.id
_entity.type
_entity.pdbx_description
1 polymer ?
#
loop_
_entity_poly.entity_id
_entity_poly.type
_entity_poly.pdbx_seq_one_letter_code
_entity_poly.pdbx_strand_id
1 'polypeptide(L)'
;MAMVNENIVVRLAQDADIPEAKQLLERYHAKNLAGEQRANGFVTTDMTEQQLSELSSAESGVVIAVDRSCDKVIGLLLGGSWQFLSPWPMFKYMASILNEYRYQGKKLDAASSYQYGPICVAEEYRGQGVGELLLEYQRKVFAPRYPVIVTFVNVLNPRSYAFHTRNQFEDVGFFNFNGNKYHMMALPTS
;
A
#
# COMPACT_ATOMS: atom_id res chain seq x y z
N MET A 1 -16.23 -17.32 -7.65
CA MET A 1 -14.79 -17.05 -7.44
C MET A 1 -14.18 -16.71 -8.79
N ALA A 2 -13.73 -15.46 -8.97
CA ALA A 2 -13.01 -15.12 -10.20
C ALA A 2 -11.68 -15.91 -10.19
N MET A 3 -11.43 -16.68 -11.25
CA MET A 3 -10.14 -17.37 -11.39
C MET A 3 -9.05 -16.32 -11.56
N VAL A 4 -8.03 -16.38 -10.72
CA VAL A 4 -6.84 -15.55 -10.88
C VAL A 4 -6.19 -15.91 -12.22
N ASN A 5 -5.84 -14.90 -13.01
CA ASN A 5 -5.13 -15.11 -14.26
C ASN A 5 -3.78 -15.77 -13.97
N GLU A 6 -3.57 -16.98 -14.49
CA GLU A 6 -2.36 -17.78 -14.27
C GLU A 6 -1.08 -17.11 -14.76
N ASN A 7 -1.21 -16.10 -15.62
CA ASN A 7 -0.07 -15.31 -16.10
C ASN A 7 0.39 -14.26 -15.10
N ILE A 8 -0.39 -13.97 -14.05
CA ILE A 8 -0.02 -12.98 -13.04
C ILE A 8 0.88 -13.62 -12.00
N VAL A 9 2.07 -13.04 -11.82
CA VAL A 9 3.03 -13.44 -10.79
C VAL A 9 3.30 -12.27 -9.88
N VAL A 10 3.23 -12.51 -8.58
CA VAL A 10 3.58 -11.51 -7.55
C VAL A 10 4.95 -11.86 -6.98
N ARG A 11 5.83 -10.89 -6.91
CA ARG A 11 7.18 -11.03 -6.39
C ARG A 11 7.74 -9.71 -5.88
N LEU A 12 8.90 -9.77 -5.22
CA LEU A 12 9.65 -8.56 -4.90
C LEU A 12 10.20 -7.93 -6.18
N ALA A 13 10.21 -6.59 -6.21
CA ALA A 13 10.81 -5.86 -7.32
C ALA A 13 12.33 -6.02 -7.34
N GLN A 14 12.87 -6.10 -8.54
CA GLN A 14 14.30 -5.98 -8.82
C GLN A 14 14.59 -4.58 -9.37
N ASP A 15 15.84 -4.18 -9.44
CA ASP A 15 16.22 -2.85 -9.92
C ASP A 15 15.65 -2.55 -11.32
N ALA A 16 15.63 -3.55 -12.19
CA ALA A 16 15.09 -3.41 -13.54
C ALA A 16 13.58 -3.11 -13.57
N ASP A 17 12.84 -3.44 -12.51
CA ASP A 17 11.41 -3.22 -12.41
C ASP A 17 11.04 -1.81 -11.93
N ILE A 18 11.97 -1.11 -11.30
CA ILE A 18 11.71 0.18 -10.64
C ILE A 18 11.14 1.24 -11.59
N PRO A 19 11.64 1.43 -12.81
CA PRO A 19 11.05 2.41 -13.73
C PRO A 19 9.57 2.16 -14.03
N GLU A 20 9.18 0.91 -14.28
CA GLU A 20 7.77 0.57 -14.52
C GLU A 20 6.92 0.70 -13.26
N ALA A 21 7.46 0.33 -12.09
CA ALA A 21 6.78 0.53 -10.81
C ALA A 21 6.50 2.02 -10.58
N LYS A 22 7.48 2.89 -10.87
CA LYS A 22 7.32 4.34 -10.78
C LYS A 22 6.26 4.86 -11.73
N GLN A 23 6.22 4.39 -12.96
CA GLN A 23 5.20 4.77 -13.94
C GLN A 23 3.79 4.40 -13.44
N LEU A 24 3.63 3.22 -12.86
CA LEU A 24 2.35 2.79 -12.33
C LEU A 24 1.90 3.66 -11.16
N LEU A 25 2.81 4.00 -10.25
CA LEU A 25 2.55 4.89 -9.12
C LEU A 25 2.10 6.27 -9.60
N GLU A 26 2.76 6.83 -10.60
CA GLU A 26 2.42 8.14 -11.18
C GLU A 26 1.08 8.12 -11.91
N ARG A 27 0.77 7.02 -12.61
CA ARG A 27 -0.51 6.88 -13.33
C ARG A 27 -1.71 7.09 -12.41
N TYR A 28 -1.62 6.63 -11.17
CA TYR A 28 -2.73 6.70 -10.20
C TYR A 28 -2.54 7.76 -9.12
N HIS A 29 -1.50 8.58 -9.22
CA HIS A 29 -1.32 9.67 -8.27
C HIS A 29 -2.39 10.74 -8.46
N ALA A 30 -2.97 11.23 -7.35
CA ALA A 30 -4.06 12.20 -7.37
C ALA A 30 -3.74 13.46 -8.19
N LYS A 31 -2.47 13.90 -8.21
CA LYS A 31 -2.02 15.05 -9.00
C LYS A 31 -2.21 14.87 -10.51
N ASN A 32 -2.24 13.63 -11.00
CA ASN A 32 -2.36 13.28 -12.41
C ASN A 32 -3.77 12.85 -12.81
N LEU A 33 -4.73 12.83 -11.86
CA LEU A 33 -6.10 12.37 -12.08
C LEU A 33 -7.07 13.53 -11.95
N ALA A 34 -8.00 13.66 -12.91
CA ALA A 34 -9.11 14.60 -12.84
C ALA A 34 -10.34 13.96 -12.19
N GLY A 35 -11.29 14.79 -11.71
CA GLY A 35 -12.46 14.45 -10.90
C GLY A 35 -13.04 13.04 -11.02
N GLU A 36 -13.56 12.66 -12.18
CA GLU A 36 -14.17 11.33 -12.39
C GLU A 36 -13.16 10.18 -12.28
N GLN A 37 -11.91 10.41 -12.68
CA GLN A 37 -10.86 9.39 -12.59
C GLN A 37 -10.51 9.07 -11.13
N ARG A 38 -10.62 10.07 -10.23
CA ARG A 38 -10.37 9.86 -8.79
C ARG A 38 -11.43 8.98 -8.13
N ALA A 39 -12.64 8.93 -8.68
CA ALA A 39 -13.72 8.07 -8.17
C ALA A 39 -13.35 6.58 -8.26
N ASN A 40 -12.43 6.19 -9.13
CA ASN A 40 -11.93 4.83 -9.29
C ASN A 40 -10.74 4.50 -8.38
N GLY A 41 -10.42 5.39 -7.43
CA GLY A 41 -9.29 5.24 -6.52
C GLY A 41 -8.08 6.05 -6.97
N PHE A 42 -7.28 6.47 -6.00
CA PHE A 42 -6.07 7.27 -6.22
C PHE A 42 -5.06 7.05 -5.10
N VAL A 43 -3.83 7.41 -5.37
CA VAL A 43 -2.76 7.43 -4.37
C VAL A 43 -2.24 8.85 -4.18
N THR A 44 -1.73 9.17 -3.01
CA THR A 44 -1.18 10.48 -2.67
C THR A 44 0.30 10.44 -2.30
N THR A 45 0.85 9.25 -2.11
CA THR A 45 2.27 9.06 -1.82
C THR A 45 3.08 9.18 -3.09
N ASP A 46 4.14 9.97 -3.06
CA ASP A 46 5.09 10.12 -4.16
C ASP A 46 6.47 9.65 -3.72
N MET A 47 7.10 8.85 -4.57
CA MET A 47 8.48 8.37 -4.38
C MET A 47 9.23 8.45 -5.71
N THR A 48 10.48 8.89 -5.66
CA THR A 48 11.38 8.85 -6.82
C THR A 48 11.81 7.41 -7.11
N GLU A 49 12.35 7.16 -8.29
CA GLU A 49 12.93 5.85 -8.61
C GLU A 49 14.03 5.47 -7.61
N GLN A 50 14.87 6.43 -7.21
CA GLN A 50 15.91 6.18 -6.21
C GLN A 50 15.30 5.78 -4.87
N GLN A 51 14.25 6.47 -4.42
CA GLN A 51 13.57 6.14 -3.16
C GLN A 51 12.91 4.76 -3.22
N LEU A 52 12.31 4.39 -4.35
CA LEU A 52 11.76 3.04 -4.56
C LEU A 52 12.85 1.98 -4.53
N SER A 53 13.99 2.24 -5.16
CA SER A 53 15.13 1.33 -5.15
C SER A 53 15.69 1.13 -3.73
N GLU A 54 15.80 2.21 -2.97
CA GLU A 54 16.23 2.15 -1.55
C GLU A 54 15.23 1.40 -0.69
N LEU A 55 13.93 1.63 -0.87
CA LEU A 55 12.88 0.89 -0.17
C LEU A 55 12.95 -0.60 -0.48
N SER A 56 13.16 -0.94 -1.74
CA SER A 56 13.31 -2.33 -2.18
C SER A 56 14.53 -3.01 -1.54
N SER A 57 15.70 -2.37 -1.58
CA SER A 57 16.93 -2.96 -1.09
C SER A 57 17.03 -3.00 0.45
N ALA A 58 16.57 -1.96 1.13
CA ALA A 58 16.69 -1.84 2.58
C ALA A 58 15.60 -2.57 3.34
N GLU A 59 14.37 -2.57 2.81
CA GLU A 59 13.17 -3.03 3.53
C GLU A 59 12.49 -4.23 2.87
N SER A 60 12.85 -4.60 1.65
CA SER A 60 12.06 -5.50 0.80
C SER A 60 10.62 -4.97 0.63
N GLY A 61 10.51 -3.66 0.50
CA GLY A 61 9.24 -2.93 0.62
C GLY A 61 8.54 -2.65 -0.71
N VAL A 62 9.03 -3.19 -1.83
CA VAL A 62 8.40 -3.01 -3.14
C VAL A 62 7.96 -4.37 -3.67
N VAL A 63 6.67 -4.63 -3.62
CA VAL A 63 6.04 -5.85 -4.17
C VAL A 63 5.37 -5.48 -5.47
N ILE A 64 5.57 -6.27 -6.51
CA ILE A 64 4.98 -6.06 -7.83
C ILE A 64 4.19 -7.27 -8.29
N ALA A 65 3.18 -7.02 -9.12
CA ALA A 65 2.50 -8.03 -9.90
C ALA A 65 2.88 -7.85 -11.37
N VAL A 66 3.28 -8.93 -12.00
CA VAL A 66 3.75 -8.94 -13.39
C VAL A 66 2.84 -9.85 -14.21
N ASP A 67 2.39 -9.37 -15.36
CA ASP A 67 1.75 -10.21 -16.37
C ASP A 67 2.83 -10.80 -17.27
N ARG A 68 3.09 -12.09 -17.11
CA ARG A 68 4.12 -12.80 -17.88
C ARG A 68 3.80 -12.95 -19.37
N SER A 69 2.55 -12.80 -19.75
CA SER A 69 2.17 -12.88 -21.18
C SER A 69 2.70 -11.70 -21.99
N CYS A 70 2.93 -10.54 -21.34
CA CYS A 70 3.44 -9.34 -21.98
C CYS A 70 4.63 -8.72 -21.23
N ASP A 71 5.08 -9.37 -20.14
CA ASP A 71 6.21 -8.95 -19.31
C ASP A 71 6.06 -7.51 -18.77
N LYS A 72 4.85 -7.17 -18.31
CA LYS A 72 4.53 -5.84 -17.77
C LYS A 72 4.23 -5.87 -16.29
N VAL A 73 4.70 -4.84 -15.57
CA VAL A 73 4.29 -4.57 -14.20
C VAL A 73 2.87 -4.00 -14.22
N ILE A 74 1.93 -4.73 -13.64
CA ILE A 74 0.51 -4.38 -13.63
C ILE A 74 -0.06 -4.14 -12.25
N GLY A 75 0.74 -4.30 -11.22
CA GLY A 75 0.36 -4.04 -9.84
C GLY A 75 1.57 -3.68 -8.99
N LEU A 76 1.33 -2.92 -7.93
CA LEU A 76 2.35 -2.41 -7.04
C LEU A 76 1.78 -2.29 -5.62
N LEU A 77 2.57 -2.74 -4.64
CA LEU A 77 2.28 -2.52 -3.23
C LEU A 77 3.56 -2.14 -2.51
N LEU A 78 3.56 -0.97 -1.89
CA LEU A 78 4.68 -0.49 -1.10
C LEU A 78 4.45 -0.79 0.39
N GLY A 79 5.53 -0.91 1.13
CA GLY A 79 5.50 -1.05 2.58
C GLY A 79 6.87 -0.81 3.17
N GLY A 80 6.92 -0.29 4.38
CA GLY A 80 8.19 -0.03 5.04
C GLY A 80 8.03 0.31 6.52
N SER A 81 9.13 0.27 7.24
CA SER A 81 9.16 0.68 8.64
C SER A 81 8.87 2.18 8.77
N TRP A 82 8.30 2.55 9.90
CA TRP A 82 8.06 3.96 10.21
C TRP A 82 9.36 4.77 10.23
N GLN A 83 10.47 4.14 10.64
CA GLN A 83 11.78 4.78 10.62
C GLN A 83 12.24 5.10 9.21
N PHE A 84 12.17 4.12 8.30
CA PHE A 84 12.54 4.34 6.89
C PHE A 84 11.69 5.42 6.24
N LEU A 85 10.39 5.42 6.53
CA LEU A 85 9.42 6.34 5.92
C LEU A 85 9.35 7.71 6.61
N SER A 86 10.13 7.96 7.65
CA SER A 86 10.12 9.22 8.40
C SER A 86 10.40 10.49 7.56
N PRO A 87 11.13 10.45 6.42
CA PRO A 87 11.25 11.62 5.55
C PRO A 87 9.93 12.09 4.93
N TRP A 88 8.93 11.21 4.84
CA TRP A 88 7.61 11.59 4.34
C TRP A 88 6.78 12.20 5.47
N PRO A 89 6.33 13.46 5.36
CA PRO A 89 5.61 14.14 6.45
C PRO A 89 4.37 13.39 6.95
N MET A 90 3.59 12.79 6.03
CA MET A 90 2.41 12.01 6.38
C MET A 90 2.78 10.83 7.29
N PHE A 91 3.79 10.05 6.90
CA PHE A 91 4.18 8.86 7.66
C PHE A 91 4.85 9.22 8.98
N LYS A 92 5.63 10.30 8.99
CA LYS A 92 6.19 10.85 10.23
C LYS A 92 5.09 11.25 11.21
N TYR A 93 4.05 11.93 10.71
CA TYR A 93 2.91 12.32 11.52
C TYR A 93 2.15 11.10 12.05
N MET A 94 1.83 10.13 11.19
CA MET A 94 1.14 8.89 11.59
C MET A 94 1.92 8.16 12.69
N ALA A 95 3.23 8.02 12.53
CA ALA A 95 4.07 7.38 13.54
C ALA A 95 3.97 8.07 14.90
N SER A 96 3.85 9.40 14.91
CA SER A 96 3.74 10.19 16.14
C SER A 96 2.42 10.01 16.89
N ILE A 97 1.35 9.57 16.19
CA ILE A 97 0.00 9.42 16.77
C ILE A 97 -0.44 7.96 16.90
N LEU A 98 0.37 6.99 16.49
CA LEU A 98 -0.01 5.57 16.53
C LEU A 98 -0.55 5.13 17.90
N ASN A 99 0.08 5.56 19.00
CA ASN A 99 -0.29 5.18 20.35
C ASN A 99 -1.64 5.75 20.83
N GLU A 100 -2.25 6.64 20.07
CA GLU A 100 -3.61 7.14 20.34
C GLU A 100 -4.68 6.16 19.82
N TYR A 101 -4.30 5.14 19.05
CA TYR A 101 -5.18 4.16 18.43
C TYR A 101 -4.97 2.78 19.05
N ARG A 102 -6.04 2.00 19.10
CA ARG A 102 -6.00 0.64 19.61
C ARG A 102 -6.42 -0.34 18.52
N TYR A 103 -5.70 -1.45 18.48
CA TYR A 103 -6.02 -2.59 17.65
C TYR A 103 -5.99 -3.86 18.50
N GLN A 104 -7.09 -4.62 18.50
CA GLN A 104 -7.25 -5.81 19.32
C GLN A 104 -6.92 -5.57 20.82
N GLY A 105 -7.36 -4.41 21.34
CA GLY A 105 -7.17 -4.03 22.74
C GLY A 105 -5.79 -3.51 23.12
N LYS A 106 -4.86 -3.45 22.18
CA LYS A 106 -3.49 -2.94 22.40
C LYS A 106 -3.27 -1.64 21.66
N LYS A 107 -2.48 -0.75 22.23
CA LYS A 107 -2.05 0.46 21.53
C LYS A 107 -1.18 0.10 20.34
N LEU A 108 -1.40 0.78 19.22
CA LEU A 108 -0.49 0.70 18.08
C LEU A 108 0.84 1.38 18.42
N ASP A 109 1.93 0.86 17.91
CA ASP A 109 3.26 1.46 18.05
C ASP A 109 4.14 1.16 16.82
N ALA A 110 5.20 1.96 16.67
CA ALA A 110 6.10 1.86 15.53
C ALA A 110 6.98 0.61 15.55
N ALA A 111 7.24 0.04 16.74
CA ALA A 111 8.12 -1.13 16.87
C ALA A 111 7.42 -2.42 16.43
N SER A 112 6.10 -2.51 16.59
CA SER A 112 5.31 -3.70 16.30
C SER A 112 4.47 -3.59 15.03
N SER A 113 4.61 -2.50 14.26
CA SER A 113 3.85 -2.29 13.04
C SER A 113 4.70 -1.68 11.93
N TYR A 114 4.20 -1.81 10.70
CA TYR A 114 4.79 -1.13 9.55
C TYR A 114 3.70 -0.45 8.74
N GLN A 115 4.12 0.55 7.95
CA GLN A 115 3.22 1.25 7.04
C GLN A 115 3.06 0.43 5.75
N TYR A 116 1.85 0.02 5.48
CA TYR A 116 1.42 -0.61 4.24
C TYR A 116 0.84 0.43 3.30
N GLY A 117 1.16 0.32 2.02
CA GLY A 117 0.61 1.19 0.96
C GLY A 117 1.59 2.25 0.47
N PRO A 118 1.25 2.88 -0.67
CA PRO A 118 0.03 2.67 -1.44
C PRO A 118 0.00 1.34 -2.19
N ILE A 119 -1.22 0.94 -2.56
CA ILE A 119 -1.47 -0.21 -3.44
C ILE A 119 -2.10 0.31 -4.74
N CYS A 120 -1.58 -0.15 -5.87
CA CYS A 120 -2.09 0.18 -7.20
C CYS A 120 -2.22 -1.08 -8.04
N VAL A 121 -3.33 -1.20 -8.76
CA VAL A 121 -3.53 -2.24 -9.77
C VAL A 121 -3.96 -1.55 -11.06
N ALA A 122 -3.28 -1.86 -12.16
CA ALA A 122 -3.64 -1.32 -13.46
C ALA A 122 -5.12 -1.58 -13.76
N GLU A 123 -5.82 -0.57 -14.26
CA GLU A 123 -7.27 -0.59 -14.44
C GLU A 123 -7.74 -1.83 -15.22
N GLU A 124 -6.99 -2.22 -16.24
CA GLU A 124 -7.26 -3.36 -17.11
C GLU A 124 -7.25 -4.71 -16.37
N TYR A 125 -6.63 -4.75 -15.18
CA TYR A 125 -6.46 -5.97 -14.37
C TYR A 125 -7.28 -5.95 -13.08
N ARG A 126 -8.08 -4.91 -12.84
CA ARG A 126 -8.92 -4.80 -11.63
C ARG A 126 -10.03 -5.84 -11.65
N GLY A 127 -10.48 -6.25 -10.46
CA GLY A 127 -11.52 -7.26 -10.31
C GLY A 127 -11.05 -8.70 -10.54
N GLN A 128 -9.74 -8.94 -10.62
CA GLN A 128 -9.14 -10.25 -10.88
C GLN A 128 -8.36 -10.81 -9.68
N GLY A 129 -8.47 -10.18 -8.51
CA GLY A 129 -7.79 -10.65 -7.30
C GLY A 129 -6.33 -10.24 -7.18
N VAL A 130 -5.82 -9.34 -8.02
CA VAL A 130 -4.41 -8.92 -8.00
C VAL A 130 -4.07 -8.20 -6.70
N GLY A 131 -4.96 -7.33 -6.22
CA GLY A 131 -4.75 -6.61 -4.95
C GLY A 131 -4.60 -7.56 -3.78
N GLU A 132 -5.42 -8.59 -3.71
CA GLU A 132 -5.39 -9.63 -2.69
C GLU A 132 -4.08 -10.42 -2.73
N LEU A 133 -3.58 -10.75 -3.92
CA LEU A 133 -2.29 -11.43 -4.09
C LEU A 133 -1.12 -10.57 -3.62
N LEU A 134 -1.14 -9.28 -3.95
CA LEU A 134 -0.13 -8.33 -3.49
C LEU A 134 -0.11 -8.24 -1.97
N LEU A 135 -1.28 -8.10 -1.35
CA LEU A 135 -1.44 -8.03 0.10
C LEU A 135 -0.91 -9.30 0.77
N GLU A 136 -1.32 -10.46 0.30
CA GLU A 136 -0.88 -11.73 0.85
C GLU A 136 0.64 -11.91 0.78
N TYR A 137 1.22 -11.55 -0.35
CA TYR A 137 2.67 -11.64 -0.54
C TYR A 137 3.42 -10.71 0.44
N GLN A 138 3.00 -9.45 0.53
CA GLN A 138 3.63 -8.49 1.44
C GLN A 138 3.51 -8.94 2.90
N ARG A 139 2.36 -9.48 3.32
CA ARG A 139 2.17 -10.00 4.67
C ARG A 139 3.24 -11.04 5.00
N LYS A 140 3.49 -11.97 4.10
CA LYS A 140 4.52 -13.01 4.30
C LYS A 140 5.92 -12.43 4.41
N VAL A 141 6.23 -11.40 3.61
CA VAL A 141 7.53 -10.72 3.64
C VAL A 141 7.76 -10.00 4.97
N PHE A 142 6.75 -9.32 5.49
CA PHE A 142 6.87 -8.49 6.69
C PHE A 142 6.57 -9.24 8.00
N ALA A 143 5.85 -10.35 7.98
CA ALA A 143 5.47 -11.09 9.18
C ALA A 143 6.64 -11.42 10.13
N PRO A 144 7.84 -11.80 9.65
CA PRO A 144 8.97 -12.05 10.55
C PRO A 144 9.45 -10.83 11.33
N ARG A 145 9.13 -9.63 10.87
CA ARG A 145 9.59 -8.37 11.47
C ARG A 145 8.50 -7.66 12.28
N TYR A 146 7.25 -7.72 11.81
CA TYR A 146 6.15 -6.95 12.40
C TYR A 146 4.86 -7.76 12.48
N PRO A 147 4.21 -7.81 13.64
CA PRO A 147 2.92 -8.51 13.78
C PRO A 147 1.73 -7.74 13.21
N VAL A 148 1.84 -6.44 12.97
CA VAL A 148 0.70 -5.59 12.61
C VAL A 148 1.01 -4.74 11.38
N ILE A 149 0.04 -4.70 10.47
CA ILE A 149 0.00 -3.78 9.34
C ILE A 149 -0.82 -2.55 9.73
N VAL A 150 -0.34 -1.36 9.41
CA VAL A 150 -1.10 -0.12 9.54
C VAL A 150 -1.13 0.59 8.19
N THR A 151 -2.29 1.13 7.83
CA THR A 151 -2.47 1.92 6.62
C THR A 151 -3.39 3.11 6.88
N PHE A 152 -3.48 3.98 5.90
CA PHE A 152 -4.43 5.08 5.90
C PHE A 152 -5.25 5.06 4.61
N VAL A 153 -6.49 5.50 4.71
CA VAL A 153 -7.38 5.64 3.56
C VAL A 153 -8.07 6.99 3.64
N ASN A 154 -7.92 7.81 2.61
CA ASN A 154 -8.62 9.09 2.52
C ASN A 154 -10.14 8.84 2.50
N VAL A 155 -10.90 9.59 3.30
CA VAL A 155 -12.37 9.46 3.35
C VAL A 155 -13.03 9.71 1.98
N LEU A 156 -12.33 10.41 1.08
CA LEU A 156 -12.78 10.66 -0.30
C LEU A 156 -12.43 9.51 -1.25
N ASN A 157 -11.89 8.40 -0.74
CA ASN A 157 -11.50 7.24 -1.52
C ASN A 157 -12.30 5.99 -1.08
N PRO A 158 -13.63 5.95 -1.33
CA PRO A 158 -14.48 4.86 -0.86
C PRO A 158 -14.13 3.51 -1.47
N ARG A 159 -13.56 3.48 -2.66
CA ARG A 159 -13.13 2.25 -3.31
C ARG A 159 -11.97 1.59 -2.56
N SER A 160 -11.00 2.38 -2.14
CA SER A 160 -9.91 1.90 -1.30
C SER A 160 -10.42 1.42 0.06
N TYR A 161 -11.33 2.17 0.68
CA TYR A 161 -11.93 1.77 1.94
C TYR A 161 -12.65 0.42 1.83
N ALA A 162 -13.44 0.23 0.76
CA ALA A 162 -14.14 -1.02 0.51
C ALA A 162 -13.17 -2.20 0.29
N PHE A 163 -12.08 -1.98 -0.44
CA PHE A 163 -11.05 -3.00 -0.64
C PHE A 163 -10.44 -3.44 0.69
N HIS A 164 -10.07 -2.49 1.54
CA HIS A 164 -9.43 -2.79 2.81
C HIS A 164 -10.38 -3.46 3.81
N THR A 165 -11.63 -3.00 3.91
CA THR A 165 -12.62 -3.65 4.78
C THR A 165 -12.95 -5.06 4.31
N ARG A 166 -13.07 -5.27 3.00
CA ARG A 166 -13.30 -6.61 2.43
C ARG A 166 -12.14 -7.57 2.74
N ASN A 167 -10.93 -7.04 2.83
CA ASN A 167 -9.73 -7.81 3.15
C ASN A 167 -9.42 -7.84 4.66
N GLN A 168 -10.44 -7.59 5.49
CA GLN A 168 -10.38 -7.75 6.95
C GLN A 168 -9.55 -6.70 7.69
N PHE A 169 -9.19 -5.58 7.04
CA PHE A 169 -8.64 -4.45 7.78
C PHE A 169 -9.71 -3.89 8.71
N GLU A 170 -9.34 -3.63 9.95
CA GLU A 170 -10.17 -2.97 10.93
C GLU A 170 -9.94 -1.46 10.90
N ASP A 171 -11.01 -0.69 10.84
CA ASP A 171 -10.97 0.76 11.00
C ASP A 171 -10.79 1.09 12.49
N VAL A 172 -9.64 1.63 12.84
CA VAL A 172 -9.31 1.94 14.24
C VAL A 172 -9.51 3.40 14.60
N GLY A 173 -9.97 4.22 13.66
CA GLY A 173 -10.31 5.61 13.90
C GLY A 173 -9.89 6.54 12.77
N PHE A 174 -10.05 7.83 13.01
CA PHE A 174 -9.75 8.88 12.05
C PHE A 174 -8.57 9.71 12.50
N PHE A 175 -7.92 10.34 11.55
CA PHE A 175 -6.97 11.42 11.80
C PHE A 175 -7.06 12.46 10.69
N ASN A 176 -6.57 13.66 10.95
CA ASN A 176 -6.52 14.75 9.97
C ASN A 176 -5.07 15.09 9.67
N PHE A 177 -4.80 15.36 8.41
CA PHE A 177 -3.47 15.80 7.96
C PHE A 177 -3.63 16.66 6.70
N ASN A 178 -2.96 17.82 6.67
CA ASN A 178 -3.01 18.77 5.53
C ASN A 178 -4.43 19.08 5.04
N GLY A 179 -5.38 19.27 5.96
CA GLY A 179 -6.76 19.59 5.63
C GLY A 179 -7.59 18.41 5.11
N ASN A 180 -7.04 17.21 5.09
CA ASN A 180 -7.73 15.99 4.69
C ASN A 180 -8.02 15.10 5.90
N LYS A 181 -9.09 14.33 5.82
CA LYS A 181 -9.46 13.35 6.82
C LYS A 181 -9.20 11.94 6.31
N TYR A 182 -8.62 11.12 7.17
CA TYR A 182 -8.24 9.75 6.84
C TYR A 182 -8.76 8.76 7.87
N HIS A 183 -9.11 7.56 7.39
CA HIS A 183 -9.23 6.39 8.26
C HIS A 183 -7.83 5.85 8.55
N MET A 184 -7.57 5.49 9.80
CA MET A 184 -6.44 4.62 10.14
C MET A 184 -6.97 3.18 10.22
N MET A 185 -6.31 2.25 9.56
CA MET A 185 -6.77 0.86 9.48
C MET A 185 -5.62 -0.08 9.81
N ALA A 186 -5.95 -1.23 10.40
CA ALA A 186 -4.96 -2.20 10.83
C ALA A 186 -5.38 -3.64 10.49
N LEU A 187 -4.37 -4.51 10.30
CA LEU A 187 -4.55 -5.92 10.00
C LEU A 187 -3.36 -6.71 10.58
N PRO A 188 -3.53 -7.93 11.09
CA PRO A 188 -2.38 -8.74 11.50
C PRO A 188 -1.62 -9.24 10.26
N THR A 189 -0.31 -9.43 10.40
CA THR A 189 0.52 -10.01 9.32
C THR A 189 0.36 -11.53 9.20
N SER A 190 -0.18 -12.16 10.23
CA SER A 190 -0.41 -13.62 10.23
C SER A 190 -1.77 -14.01 10.79
#